data_7b0aa6b3faebfcfabded9264e9e277ec
#
_entry.id   7b0aa6b3faebfcfabded9264e9e277ec
#
_cell.length_a   1.000
_cell.length_b   1.000
_cell.length_c   1.000
_cell.angle_alpha   90.00
_cell.angle_beta   90.00
_cell.angle_gamma   90.00
#
_symmetry.space_group_name_H-M   'P 1'
#
loop_
_entity.id
_entity.type
_entity.pdbx_description
1 polymer ?
#
loop_
_entity_poly.entity_id
_entity_poly.type
_entity_poly.pdbx_seq_one_letter_code
_entity_poly.pdbx_strand_id
1 'polypeptide(L)'
;MKFDIVIIGGGLVGASLATSLKGSHLTVALIDAAAPTPLPNDASWDNRIYTISPGSADFLRSLGLWQQIDASRVTPIYEMNVFGDDGAAEIDFGAYESGLPELAFVTENRQLQAVLWGALLNDSQNITVFSSAKCTAISWHDSGVNILLADGRTIQASLIVGADGVNSWVREQAGITVEHHRYEQIGVVANFSTELAHHNIAYQWFRRDGVLAFLPLPDKRVSIVWSTHETHANELRNISDEEFSQRVSEASNRVLGRLQLITQPAGFPLNFVHVSKLVKPRLVLIGDAAHGIHPLAGQGVNLGLRDVKALSEILKKDEIYYDYGDYILLLRYERARKADITAMETVTDGLHKLFNSQDPIIRRFRNLGLTMTNRLPFIKSKLMQHALN
;
A
#
# COMPACT_ATOMS: atom_id res chain seq x y z
N MET A 1 -20.95 20.41 14.20
CA MET A 1 -20.73 19.09 14.84
C MET A 1 -19.31 19.08 15.37
N LYS A 2 -19.08 18.49 16.55
CA LYS A 2 -17.75 18.47 17.18
C LYS A 2 -17.29 17.04 17.41
N PHE A 3 -16.04 16.75 17.09
CA PHE A 3 -15.38 15.46 17.24
C PHE A 3 -14.00 15.62 17.90
N ASP A 4 -13.46 14.57 18.47
CA ASP A 4 -12.08 14.55 18.93
C ASP A 4 -11.15 14.44 17.73
N ILE A 5 -11.50 13.58 16.76
CA ILE A 5 -10.69 13.28 15.58
C ILE A 5 -11.53 13.34 14.31
N VAL A 6 -11.01 13.97 13.27
CA VAL A 6 -11.52 13.89 11.91
C VAL A 6 -10.49 13.23 11.02
N ILE A 7 -10.88 12.13 10.36
CA ILE A 7 -10.09 11.43 9.36
C ILE A 7 -10.60 11.83 7.99
N ILE A 8 -9.72 12.38 7.13
CA ILE A 8 -10.06 12.77 5.76
C ILE A 8 -9.42 11.76 4.81
N GLY A 9 -10.27 11.03 4.08
CA GLY A 9 -9.94 9.91 3.19
C GLY A 9 -10.37 8.56 3.77
N GLY A 10 -11.35 7.91 3.12
CA GLY A 10 -11.91 6.59 3.47
C GLY A 10 -11.30 5.43 2.68
N GLY A 11 -10.09 5.60 2.15
CA GLY A 11 -9.30 4.51 1.56
C GLY A 11 -8.90 3.47 2.62
N LEU A 12 -8.12 2.44 2.23
CA LEU A 12 -7.74 1.35 3.15
C LEU A 12 -7.14 1.85 4.45
N VAL A 13 -6.25 2.83 4.38
CA VAL A 13 -5.53 3.34 5.56
C VAL A 13 -6.45 4.14 6.48
N GLY A 14 -7.23 5.10 5.93
CA GLY A 14 -8.14 5.91 6.75
C GLY A 14 -9.30 5.13 7.33
N ALA A 15 -9.90 4.21 6.56
CA ALA A 15 -10.95 3.31 7.04
C ALA A 15 -10.40 2.34 8.12
N SER A 16 -9.16 1.85 7.98
CA SER A 16 -8.50 1.03 9.00
C SER A 16 -8.28 1.81 10.30
N LEU A 17 -7.88 3.09 10.22
CA LEU A 17 -7.75 3.94 11.40
C LEU A 17 -9.11 4.16 12.08
N ALA A 18 -10.14 4.54 11.33
CA ALA A 18 -11.49 4.70 11.87
C ALA A 18 -11.97 3.42 12.57
N THR A 19 -11.80 2.25 11.92
CA THR A 19 -12.17 0.96 12.49
C THR A 19 -11.34 0.62 13.74
N SER A 20 -10.05 0.94 13.73
CA SER A 20 -9.20 0.69 14.89
C SER A 20 -9.59 1.52 16.12
N LEU A 21 -10.18 2.71 15.92
CA LEU A 21 -10.66 3.59 17.00
C LEU A 21 -12.11 3.28 17.44
N LYS A 22 -12.77 2.31 16.79
CA LYS A 22 -14.12 1.87 17.16
C LYS A 22 -14.14 1.34 18.59
N GLY A 23 -15.18 1.69 19.32
CA GLY A 23 -15.38 1.28 20.72
C GLY A 23 -14.41 1.95 21.71
N SER A 24 -13.61 2.92 21.28
CA SER A 24 -12.84 3.77 22.18
C SER A 24 -13.69 4.90 22.75
N HIS A 25 -13.14 5.65 23.68
CA HIS A 25 -13.78 6.86 24.25
C HIS A 25 -13.77 8.07 23.29
N LEU A 26 -13.09 7.98 22.15
CA LEU A 26 -12.93 9.05 21.15
C LEU A 26 -14.16 9.17 20.27
N THR A 27 -14.59 10.39 20.02
CA THR A 27 -15.58 10.70 18.97
C THR A 27 -14.83 10.95 17.65
N VAL A 28 -15.13 10.15 16.61
CA VAL A 28 -14.39 10.17 15.35
C VAL A 28 -15.32 10.44 14.18
N ALA A 29 -14.94 11.35 13.29
CA ALA A 29 -15.55 11.50 11.97
C ALA A 29 -14.63 10.96 10.89
N LEU A 30 -15.17 10.14 9.97
CA LEU A 30 -14.53 9.73 8.73
C LEU A 30 -15.19 10.46 7.57
N ILE A 31 -14.44 11.22 6.80
CA ILE A 31 -14.95 11.97 5.64
C ILE A 31 -14.31 11.40 4.37
N ASP A 32 -15.13 11.04 3.40
CA ASP A 32 -14.67 10.66 2.06
C ASP A 32 -15.52 11.35 0.98
N ALA A 33 -14.85 11.83 -0.06
CA ALA A 33 -15.49 12.48 -1.21
C ALA A 33 -16.31 11.50 -2.07
N ALA A 34 -15.98 10.21 -2.00
CA ALA A 34 -16.67 9.13 -2.69
C ALA A 34 -17.55 8.31 -1.73
N ALA A 35 -18.56 7.67 -2.27
CA ALA A 35 -19.28 6.61 -1.55
C ALA A 35 -18.48 5.29 -1.66
N PRO A 36 -18.58 4.38 -0.67
CA PRO A 36 -18.00 3.06 -0.78
C PRO A 36 -18.63 2.32 -1.97
N THR A 37 -17.78 1.69 -2.77
CA THR A 37 -18.24 0.89 -3.91
C THR A 37 -18.61 -0.51 -3.43
N PRO A 38 -19.84 -0.98 -3.64
CA PRO A 38 -20.23 -2.35 -3.30
C PRO A 38 -19.39 -3.38 -4.08
N LEU A 39 -19.20 -4.56 -3.49
CA LEU A 39 -18.61 -5.67 -4.21
C LEU A 39 -19.49 -6.05 -5.41
N PRO A 40 -18.93 -6.29 -6.59
CA PRO A 40 -19.67 -6.85 -7.72
C PRO A 40 -20.27 -8.22 -7.35
N ASN A 41 -21.46 -8.51 -7.88
CA ASN A 41 -22.13 -9.81 -7.71
C ASN A 41 -21.68 -10.83 -8.77
N ASP A 42 -20.50 -10.66 -9.35
CA ASP A 42 -19.96 -11.52 -10.40
C ASP A 42 -18.58 -12.08 -10.00
N ALA A 43 -18.05 -12.96 -10.85
CA ALA A 43 -16.73 -13.56 -10.67
C ALA A 43 -15.57 -12.67 -11.16
N SER A 44 -15.81 -11.39 -11.46
CA SER A 44 -14.78 -10.47 -11.93
C SER A 44 -13.64 -10.28 -10.91
N TRP A 45 -12.51 -9.81 -11.39
CA TRP A 45 -11.33 -9.50 -10.58
C TRP A 45 -11.05 -8.00 -10.60
N ASP A 46 -10.58 -7.47 -9.44
CA ASP A 46 -10.04 -6.12 -9.37
C ASP A 46 -8.62 -6.10 -9.97
N ASN A 47 -8.28 -5.05 -10.70
CA ASN A 47 -6.89 -4.83 -11.13
C ASN A 47 -5.99 -4.36 -9.98
N ARG A 48 -6.58 -3.84 -8.91
CA ARG A 48 -5.86 -3.35 -7.74
C ARG A 48 -5.68 -4.49 -6.73
N ILE A 49 -4.58 -5.19 -6.89
CA ILE A 49 -4.19 -6.32 -6.04
C ILE A 49 -3.12 -5.86 -5.06
N TYR A 50 -3.22 -6.31 -3.82
CA TYR A 50 -2.27 -6.02 -2.77
C TYR A 50 -1.59 -7.26 -2.23
N THR A 51 -0.32 -7.09 -1.87
CA THR A 51 0.41 -8.03 -1.05
C THR A 51 0.36 -7.54 0.39
N ILE A 52 -0.25 -8.30 1.28
CA ILE A 52 -0.43 -7.99 2.69
C ILE A 52 0.61 -8.77 3.49
N SER A 53 1.47 -8.08 4.24
CA SER A 53 2.46 -8.74 5.11
C SER A 53 1.78 -9.47 6.27
N PRO A 54 2.43 -10.48 6.87
CA PRO A 54 1.89 -11.18 8.05
C PRO A 54 1.55 -10.23 9.19
N GLY A 55 2.43 -9.25 9.48
CA GLY A 55 2.17 -8.24 10.51
C GLY A 55 0.95 -7.36 10.21
N SER A 56 0.72 -7.00 8.95
CA SER A 56 -0.49 -6.27 8.52
C SER A 56 -1.74 -7.15 8.60
N ALA A 57 -1.65 -8.43 8.24
CA ALA A 57 -2.76 -9.37 8.37
C ALA A 57 -3.12 -9.61 9.84
N ASP A 58 -2.12 -9.71 10.72
CA ASP A 58 -2.33 -9.84 12.18
C ASP A 58 -2.98 -8.58 12.77
N PHE A 59 -2.59 -7.41 12.32
CA PHE A 59 -3.26 -6.18 12.69
C PHE A 59 -4.75 -6.19 12.27
N LEU A 60 -5.06 -6.56 11.02
CA LEU A 60 -6.44 -6.70 10.55
C LEU A 60 -7.22 -7.82 11.28
N ARG A 61 -6.54 -8.92 11.65
CA ARG A 61 -7.13 -9.97 12.52
C ARG A 61 -7.49 -9.44 13.90
N SER A 62 -6.63 -8.63 14.49
CA SER A 62 -6.89 -8.02 15.81
C SER A 62 -8.10 -7.08 15.82
N LEU A 63 -8.46 -6.55 14.66
CA LEU A 63 -9.66 -5.74 14.43
C LEU A 63 -10.89 -6.59 14.07
N GLY A 64 -10.77 -7.92 13.96
CA GLY A 64 -11.85 -8.81 13.55
C GLY A 64 -12.23 -8.70 12.07
N LEU A 65 -11.35 -8.13 11.23
CA LEU A 65 -11.62 -7.83 9.83
C LEU A 65 -11.13 -8.92 8.88
N TRP A 66 -9.96 -9.48 9.15
CA TRP A 66 -9.32 -10.45 8.25
C TRP A 66 -10.19 -11.67 7.98
N GLN A 67 -10.88 -12.16 8.99
CA GLN A 67 -11.77 -13.33 8.91
C GLN A 67 -13.05 -13.08 8.11
N GLN A 68 -13.38 -11.82 7.84
CA GLN A 68 -14.55 -11.43 7.04
C GLN A 68 -14.23 -11.33 5.54
N ILE A 69 -12.94 -11.38 5.16
CA ILE A 69 -12.53 -11.44 3.76
C ILE A 69 -12.88 -12.83 3.22
N ASP A 70 -13.44 -12.89 2.03
CA ASP A 70 -13.70 -14.15 1.36
C ASP A 70 -12.40 -14.94 1.17
N ALA A 71 -12.25 -16.04 1.87
CA ALA A 71 -11.05 -16.88 1.84
C ALA A 71 -10.72 -17.41 0.43
N SER A 72 -11.73 -17.56 -0.44
CA SER A 72 -11.53 -17.94 -1.84
C SER A 72 -10.88 -16.83 -2.69
N ARG A 73 -10.72 -15.63 -2.13
CA ARG A 73 -10.11 -14.46 -2.76
C ARG A 73 -8.77 -14.07 -2.13
N VAL A 74 -8.24 -14.90 -1.26
CA VAL A 74 -6.94 -14.70 -0.61
C VAL A 74 -6.00 -15.85 -0.98
N THR A 75 -4.80 -15.50 -1.43
CA THR A 75 -3.74 -16.49 -1.75
C THR A 75 -2.52 -16.24 -0.86
N PRO A 76 -2.07 -17.23 -0.07
CA PRO A 76 -0.80 -17.12 0.64
C PRO A 76 0.37 -17.20 -0.33
N ILE A 77 1.46 -16.50 -0.05
CA ILE A 77 2.75 -16.62 -0.73
C ILE A 77 3.67 -17.46 0.17
N TYR A 78 4.14 -18.60 -0.35
CA TYR A 78 5.09 -19.46 0.37
C TYR A 78 6.52 -19.24 -0.08
N GLU A 79 6.70 -18.82 -1.34
CA GLU A 79 8.01 -18.57 -1.92
C GLU A 79 7.96 -17.30 -2.78
N MET A 80 9.12 -16.63 -2.88
CA MET A 80 9.30 -15.50 -3.76
C MET A 80 10.62 -15.65 -4.51
N ASN A 81 10.56 -15.70 -5.85
CA ASN A 81 11.71 -15.86 -6.72
C ASN A 81 11.99 -14.53 -7.43
N VAL A 82 13.18 -14.00 -7.23
CA VAL A 82 13.62 -12.70 -7.76
C VAL A 82 14.79 -12.91 -8.73
N PHE A 83 14.61 -12.47 -9.97
CA PHE A 83 15.57 -12.64 -11.06
C PHE A 83 16.22 -11.31 -11.44
N GLY A 84 17.53 -11.35 -11.67
CA GLY A 84 18.27 -10.24 -12.26
C GLY A 84 18.08 -10.16 -13.78
N ASP A 85 18.74 -9.16 -14.41
CA ASP A 85 18.61 -8.88 -15.84
C ASP A 85 19.50 -9.74 -16.76
N ASP A 86 20.36 -10.57 -16.20
CA ASP A 86 21.26 -11.49 -16.95
C ASP A 86 20.74 -12.94 -17.00
N GLY A 87 19.60 -13.21 -16.36
CA GLY A 87 18.99 -14.53 -16.29
C GLY A 87 19.76 -15.56 -15.44
N ALA A 88 20.89 -15.18 -14.85
CA ALA A 88 21.73 -16.04 -14.01
C ALA A 88 21.68 -15.64 -12.53
N ALA A 89 21.41 -14.36 -12.25
CA ALA A 89 21.30 -13.87 -10.88
C ALA A 89 19.89 -14.12 -10.36
N GLU A 90 19.80 -14.88 -9.27
CA GLU A 90 18.53 -15.29 -8.65
C GLU A 90 18.65 -15.24 -7.13
N ILE A 91 17.56 -14.83 -6.47
CA ILE A 91 17.36 -14.96 -5.03
C ILE A 91 15.99 -15.60 -4.78
N ASP A 92 16.00 -16.65 -3.97
CA ASP A 92 14.79 -17.33 -3.53
C ASP A 92 14.52 -17.00 -2.06
N PHE A 93 13.31 -16.67 -1.74
CA PHE A 93 12.84 -16.51 -0.36
C PHE A 93 11.77 -17.56 -0.08
N GLY A 94 12.00 -18.44 0.90
CA GLY A 94 11.07 -19.47 1.32
C GLY A 94 10.54 -19.24 2.73
N ALA A 95 9.23 -19.35 2.93
CA ALA A 95 8.61 -19.27 4.24
C ALA A 95 9.15 -20.38 5.17
N TYR A 96 9.21 -21.61 4.66
CA TYR A 96 9.69 -22.77 5.42
C TYR A 96 11.13 -22.59 5.91
N GLU A 97 12.03 -22.12 5.05
CA GLU A 97 13.44 -21.86 5.41
C GLU A 97 13.58 -20.80 6.51
N SER A 98 12.59 -19.96 6.65
CA SER A 98 12.55 -18.84 7.59
C SER A 98 11.76 -19.14 8.86
N GLY A 99 11.22 -20.37 8.97
CA GLY A 99 10.38 -20.78 10.08
C GLY A 99 9.03 -20.06 10.15
N LEU A 100 8.52 -19.61 9.00
CA LEU A 100 7.27 -18.86 8.87
C LEU A 100 6.21 -19.73 8.20
N PRO A 101 4.93 -19.55 8.52
CA PRO A 101 3.84 -20.22 7.82
C PRO A 101 3.67 -19.71 6.39
N GLU A 102 3.80 -18.40 6.18
CA GLU A 102 3.74 -17.72 4.87
C GLU A 102 4.59 -16.46 4.85
N LEU A 103 4.99 -16.00 3.65
CA LEU A 103 5.72 -14.73 3.47
C LEU A 103 4.76 -13.54 3.38
N ALA A 104 3.60 -13.72 2.78
CA ALA A 104 2.59 -12.69 2.60
C ALA A 104 1.27 -13.30 2.13
N PHE A 105 0.25 -12.46 2.01
CA PHE A 105 -1.05 -12.80 1.42
C PHE A 105 -1.35 -11.86 0.25
N VAL A 106 -1.92 -12.40 -0.81
CA VAL A 106 -2.39 -11.62 -1.95
C VAL A 106 -3.91 -11.54 -1.92
N THR A 107 -4.46 -10.34 -2.02
CA THR A 107 -5.90 -10.11 -2.07
C THR A 107 -6.26 -8.83 -2.83
N GLU A 108 -7.51 -8.70 -3.21
CA GLU A 108 -8.04 -7.54 -3.93
C GLU A 108 -8.29 -6.35 -2.99
N ASN A 109 -7.99 -5.14 -3.48
CA ASN A 109 -8.33 -3.90 -2.77
C ASN A 109 -9.82 -3.83 -2.40
N ARG A 110 -10.71 -4.19 -3.35
CA ARG A 110 -12.16 -4.12 -3.13
C ARG A 110 -12.65 -5.03 -2.01
N GLN A 111 -12.01 -6.20 -1.79
CA GLN A 111 -12.34 -7.10 -0.68
C GLN A 111 -12.02 -6.45 0.67
N LEU A 112 -10.82 -5.89 0.80
CA LEU A 112 -10.39 -5.18 2.00
C LEU A 112 -11.26 -3.95 2.28
N GLN A 113 -11.57 -3.17 1.25
CA GLN A 113 -12.43 -1.99 1.38
C GLN A 113 -13.85 -2.37 1.81
N ALA A 114 -14.44 -3.40 1.21
CA ALA A 114 -15.80 -3.83 1.55
C ALA A 114 -15.93 -4.25 3.03
N VAL A 115 -14.93 -5.00 3.53
CA VAL A 115 -14.92 -5.42 4.94
C VAL A 115 -14.75 -4.23 5.87
N LEU A 116 -13.82 -3.30 5.57
CA LEU A 116 -13.61 -2.09 6.36
C LEU A 116 -14.85 -1.21 6.42
N TRP A 117 -15.44 -0.92 5.26
CA TRP A 117 -16.65 -0.10 5.18
C TRP A 117 -17.86 -0.80 5.81
N GLY A 118 -17.97 -2.12 5.65
CA GLY A 118 -19.00 -2.91 6.34
C GLY A 118 -18.91 -2.78 7.86
N ALA A 119 -17.71 -2.86 8.42
CA ALA A 119 -17.49 -2.69 9.85
C ALA A 119 -17.80 -1.27 10.35
N LEU A 120 -17.61 -0.24 9.51
CA LEU A 120 -17.90 1.15 9.85
C LEU A 120 -19.37 1.52 9.76
N LEU A 121 -20.11 0.89 8.83
CA LEU A 121 -21.52 1.21 8.61
C LEU A 121 -22.48 0.43 9.52
N ASN A 122 -22.11 -0.78 9.93
CA ASN A 122 -23.01 -1.70 10.64
C ASN A 122 -23.11 -1.48 12.16
N ASP A 123 -22.11 -0.89 12.81
CA ASP A 123 -22.14 -0.62 14.25
C ASP A 123 -21.02 0.34 14.62
N SER A 124 -21.32 1.62 14.74
CA SER A 124 -20.30 2.63 15.01
C SER A 124 -20.79 3.68 16.00
N GLN A 125 -20.93 3.29 17.27
CA GLN A 125 -21.44 4.19 18.32
C GLN A 125 -20.62 5.48 18.45
N ASN A 126 -19.30 5.42 18.24
CA ASN A 126 -18.38 6.57 18.36
C ASN A 126 -17.80 7.05 17.03
N ILE A 127 -18.17 6.42 15.89
CA ILE A 127 -17.71 6.79 14.54
C ILE A 127 -18.88 7.38 13.74
N THR A 128 -18.72 8.59 13.21
CA THR A 128 -19.66 9.18 12.26
C THR A 128 -19.05 9.20 10.87
N VAL A 129 -19.72 8.58 9.90
CA VAL A 129 -19.23 8.50 8.52
C VAL A 129 -19.92 9.56 7.66
N PHE A 130 -19.14 10.35 6.96
CA PHE A 130 -19.58 11.33 5.95
C PHE A 130 -19.07 10.84 4.59
N SER A 131 -19.79 9.94 3.95
CA SER A 131 -19.52 9.51 2.58
C SER A 131 -20.11 10.49 1.57
N SER A 132 -19.52 10.59 0.38
CA SER A 132 -19.88 11.58 -0.64
C SER A 132 -19.80 13.04 -0.14
N ALA A 133 -18.89 13.31 0.79
CA ALA A 133 -18.71 14.61 1.42
C ALA A 133 -17.32 15.17 1.09
N LYS A 134 -17.30 16.27 0.32
CA LYS A 134 -16.05 16.92 -0.10
C LYS A 134 -15.69 18.04 0.86
N CYS A 135 -14.48 18.02 1.39
CA CYS A 135 -13.91 19.14 2.14
C CYS A 135 -13.50 20.27 1.20
N THR A 136 -13.72 21.52 1.60
CA THR A 136 -13.43 22.71 0.79
C THR A 136 -12.47 23.68 1.46
N ALA A 137 -12.43 23.73 2.78
CA ALA A 137 -11.50 24.56 3.53
C ALA A 137 -11.21 23.99 4.92
N ILE A 138 -10.02 24.30 5.44
CA ILE A 138 -9.61 24.03 6.82
C ILE A 138 -9.20 25.35 7.46
N SER A 139 -9.75 25.64 8.63
CA SER A 139 -9.33 26.77 9.46
C SER A 139 -8.70 26.26 10.75
N TRP A 140 -7.47 26.67 10.98
CA TRP A 140 -6.64 26.23 12.11
C TRP A 140 -6.76 27.21 13.27
N HIS A 141 -6.98 26.70 14.49
CA HIS A 141 -7.09 27.46 15.73
C HIS A 141 -6.26 26.78 16.82
N ASP A 142 -5.88 27.53 17.85
CA ASP A 142 -5.12 26.96 18.96
C ASP A 142 -5.88 25.86 19.71
N SER A 143 -7.21 25.95 19.80
CA SER A 143 -8.06 24.99 20.49
C SER A 143 -8.67 23.89 19.61
N GLY A 144 -8.43 23.90 18.30
CA GLY A 144 -9.03 22.93 17.39
C GLY A 144 -8.97 23.37 15.93
N VAL A 145 -9.67 22.66 15.09
CA VAL A 145 -9.75 22.91 13.65
C VAL A 145 -11.19 22.91 13.19
N ASN A 146 -11.51 23.73 12.20
CA ASN A 146 -12.80 23.73 11.54
C ASN A 146 -12.63 23.27 10.09
N ILE A 147 -13.42 22.30 9.67
CA ILE A 147 -13.46 21.78 8.31
C ILE A 147 -14.81 22.19 7.69
N LEU A 148 -14.75 22.92 6.58
CA LEU A 148 -15.92 23.28 5.79
C LEU A 148 -16.16 22.22 4.72
N LEU A 149 -17.37 21.67 4.66
CA LEU A 149 -17.81 20.78 3.59
C LEU A 149 -18.44 21.57 2.44
N ALA A 150 -18.47 20.98 1.25
CA ALA A 150 -19.05 21.60 0.06
C ALA A 150 -20.56 21.89 0.17
N ASP A 151 -21.26 21.18 1.04
CA ASP A 151 -22.68 21.39 1.33
C ASP A 151 -22.95 22.48 2.40
N GLY A 152 -21.91 23.19 2.85
CA GLY A 152 -21.99 24.27 3.84
C GLY A 152 -21.91 23.81 5.29
N ARG A 153 -21.89 22.52 5.59
CA ARG A 153 -21.70 22.03 6.97
C ARG A 153 -20.30 22.32 7.45
N THR A 154 -20.18 22.71 8.73
CA THR A 154 -18.89 22.85 9.41
C THR A 154 -18.71 21.77 10.47
N ILE A 155 -17.58 21.09 10.40
CA ILE A 155 -17.16 20.05 11.34
C ILE A 155 -15.98 20.62 12.14
N GLN A 156 -16.05 20.50 13.47
CA GLN A 156 -14.98 20.91 14.39
C GLN A 156 -14.29 19.67 14.94
N ALA A 157 -12.96 19.74 15.09
CA ALA A 157 -12.18 18.65 15.69
C ALA A 157 -10.99 19.18 16.50
N SER A 158 -10.50 18.34 17.41
CA SER A 158 -9.22 18.59 18.08
C SER A 158 -8.04 18.21 17.19
N LEU A 159 -8.21 17.17 16.37
CA LEU A 159 -7.18 16.61 15.48
C LEU A 159 -7.75 16.29 14.10
N ILE A 160 -7.02 16.64 13.03
CA ILE A 160 -7.23 16.13 11.68
C ILE A 160 -6.17 15.06 11.39
N VAL A 161 -6.62 13.95 10.79
CA VAL A 161 -5.76 12.94 10.20
C VAL A 161 -5.96 12.94 8.68
N GLY A 162 -4.91 13.29 7.92
CA GLY A 162 -4.91 13.22 6.46
C GLY A 162 -4.54 11.81 6.00
N ALA A 163 -5.51 11.13 5.38
CA ALA A 163 -5.39 9.79 4.79
C ALA A 163 -5.90 9.77 3.33
N ASP A 164 -5.84 10.91 2.66
CA ASP A 164 -6.45 11.23 1.37
C ASP A 164 -5.53 10.98 0.17
N GLY A 165 -4.51 10.13 0.36
CA GLY A 165 -3.70 9.56 -0.70
C GLY A 165 -2.57 10.45 -1.22
N VAL A 166 -1.95 10.01 -2.30
CA VAL A 166 -0.71 10.61 -2.86
C VAL A 166 -0.85 12.09 -3.21
N ASN A 167 -2.04 12.52 -3.66
CA ASN A 167 -2.37 13.91 -3.97
C ASN A 167 -3.09 14.61 -2.80
N SER A 168 -2.65 14.36 -1.57
CA SER A 168 -3.31 14.82 -0.36
C SER A 168 -3.62 16.32 -0.35
N TRP A 169 -4.90 16.64 -0.36
CA TRP A 169 -5.43 17.99 -0.18
C TRP A 169 -5.18 18.49 1.25
N VAL A 170 -5.30 17.60 2.26
CA VAL A 170 -5.02 17.95 3.67
C VAL A 170 -3.58 18.43 3.83
N ARG A 171 -2.62 17.72 3.22
CA ARG A 171 -1.21 18.09 3.22
C ARG A 171 -0.98 19.45 2.58
N GLU A 172 -1.64 19.72 1.45
CA GLU A 172 -1.60 21.01 0.76
C GLU A 172 -2.16 22.15 1.63
N GLN A 173 -3.35 21.96 2.22
CA GLN A 173 -3.98 22.94 3.12
C GLN A 173 -3.13 23.23 4.37
N ALA A 174 -2.35 22.26 4.81
CA ALA A 174 -1.44 22.42 5.93
C ALA A 174 -0.11 23.09 5.56
N GLY A 175 0.14 23.36 4.27
CA GLY A 175 1.41 23.92 3.79
C GLY A 175 2.61 23.02 4.14
N ILE A 176 2.46 21.71 4.09
CA ILE A 176 3.56 20.76 4.24
C ILE A 176 4.25 20.58 2.89
N THR A 177 5.54 20.88 2.86
CA THR A 177 6.35 20.73 1.66
C THR A 177 6.58 19.26 1.33
N VAL A 178 6.56 18.99 0.04
CA VAL A 178 6.72 17.64 -0.52
C VAL A 178 7.85 17.67 -1.52
N GLU A 179 8.76 16.72 -1.40
CA GLU A 179 9.68 16.39 -2.47
C GLU A 179 9.01 15.37 -3.38
N HIS A 180 8.61 15.83 -4.56
CA HIS A 180 8.07 14.97 -5.61
C HIS A 180 9.16 14.58 -6.58
N HIS A 181 9.47 13.29 -6.66
CA HIS A 181 10.19 12.73 -7.80
C HIS A 181 9.23 11.85 -8.61
N ARG A 182 8.96 12.28 -9.85
CA ARG A 182 8.32 11.40 -10.82
C ARG A 182 9.36 10.43 -11.32
N TYR A 183 9.09 9.15 -11.21
CA TYR A 183 9.98 8.13 -11.77
C TYR A 183 9.89 8.04 -13.31
N GLU A 184 9.02 8.85 -13.95
CA GLU A 184 8.69 8.75 -15.38
C GLU A 184 8.29 7.33 -15.78
N GLN A 185 7.70 6.61 -14.84
CA GLN A 185 7.27 5.24 -14.96
C GLN A 185 5.79 5.10 -14.64
N ILE A 186 5.17 4.11 -15.28
CA ILE A 186 3.80 3.67 -15.05
C ILE A 186 3.86 2.20 -14.63
N GLY A 187 3.14 1.84 -13.57
CA GLY A 187 2.84 0.47 -13.23
C GLY A 187 1.64 0.00 -14.05
N VAL A 188 1.88 -0.88 -15.02
CA VAL A 188 0.83 -1.54 -15.78
C VAL A 188 0.38 -2.77 -15.00
N VAL A 189 -0.91 -2.88 -14.71
CA VAL A 189 -1.51 -3.99 -13.96
C VAL A 189 -2.57 -4.69 -14.78
N ALA A 190 -2.62 -5.99 -14.68
CA ALA A 190 -3.66 -6.84 -15.26
C ALA A 190 -3.66 -8.21 -14.58
N ASN A 191 -4.74 -8.97 -14.73
CA ASN A 191 -4.84 -10.33 -14.24
C ASN A 191 -4.90 -11.33 -15.41
N PHE A 192 -4.29 -12.48 -15.20
CA PHE A 192 -4.20 -13.55 -16.22
C PHE A 192 -4.56 -14.91 -15.63
N SER A 193 -5.16 -15.77 -16.45
CA SER A 193 -5.12 -17.23 -16.23
C SER A 193 -3.82 -17.79 -16.81
N THR A 194 -3.31 -18.86 -16.19
CA THR A 194 -2.01 -19.46 -16.50
C THR A 194 -2.16 -20.90 -16.92
N GLU A 195 -1.33 -21.35 -17.85
CA GLU A 195 -1.30 -22.75 -18.29
C GLU A 195 -0.77 -23.67 -17.17
N LEU A 196 0.31 -23.25 -16.51
CA LEU A 196 0.95 -23.97 -15.40
C LEU A 196 0.51 -23.39 -14.05
N ALA A 197 0.51 -24.20 -13.00
CA ALA A 197 0.21 -23.77 -11.67
C ALA A 197 1.38 -22.94 -11.08
N HIS A 198 1.06 -21.85 -10.38
CA HIS A 198 2.06 -20.99 -9.73
C HIS A 198 2.55 -21.52 -8.37
N HIS A 199 1.92 -22.56 -7.81
CA HIS A 199 2.28 -23.18 -6.52
C HIS A 199 2.43 -22.17 -5.36
N ASN A 200 1.69 -21.06 -5.38
CA ASN A 200 1.76 -19.98 -4.39
C ASN A 200 3.13 -19.28 -4.34
N ILE A 201 3.84 -19.27 -5.45
CA ILE A 201 5.12 -18.58 -5.64
C ILE A 201 4.84 -17.22 -6.25
N ALA A 202 5.40 -16.17 -5.66
CA ALA A 202 5.49 -14.85 -6.27
C ALA A 202 6.79 -14.76 -7.07
N TYR A 203 6.73 -14.07 -8.21
CA TYR A 203 7.90 -13.90 -9.07
C TYR A 203 8.17 -12.43 -9.30
N GLN A 204 9.45 -12.05 -9.40
CA GLN A 204 9.85 -10.69 -9.76
C GLN A 204 11.07 -10.72 -10.68
N TRP A 205 10.98 -10.02 -11.79
CA TRP A 205 12.08 -9.86 -12.75
C TRP A 205 12.51 -8.40 -12.78
N PHE A 206 13.78 -8.17 -12.45
CA PHE A 206 14.43 -6.90 -12.73
C PHE A 206 14.94 -6.93 -14.17
N ARG A 207 14.35 -6.09 -15.01
CA ARG A 207 14.59 -6.06 -16.45
C ARG A 207 15.18 -4.72 -16.86
N ARG A 208 15.70 -4.61 -18.09
CA ARG A 208 16.18 -3.34 -18.64
C ARG A 208 15.07 -2.32 -18.89
N ASP A 209 13.87 -2.81 -19.14
CA ASP A 209 12.65 -2.03 -19.41
C ASP A 209 11.82 -1.76 -18.14
N GLY A 210 12.32 -2.19 -16.97
CA GLY A 210 11.66 -1.97 -15.70
C GLY A 210 11.59 -3.20 -14.80
N VAL A 211 10.54 -3.33 -14.00
CA VAL A 211 10.34 -4.44 -13.07
C VAL A 211 8.99 -5.09 -13.36
N LEU A 212 9.00 -6.38 -13.65
CA LEU A 212 7.79 -7.19 -13.78
C LEU A 212 7.63 -8.05 -12.54
N ALA A 213 6.48 -8.01 -11.90
CA ALA A 213 6.12 -8.88 -10.79
C ALA A 213 4.86 -9.70 -11.10
N PHE A 214 4.85 -10.96 -10.66
CA PHE A 214 3.68 -11.83 -10.66
C PHE A 214 3.28 -12.14 -9.22
N LEU A 215 2.02 -11.87 -8.91
CA LEU A 215 1.41 -12.16 -7.63
C LEU A 215 0.40 -13.31 -7.82
N PRO A 216 0.53 -14.42 -7.07
CA PRO A 216 -0.38 -15.56 -7.21
C PRO A 216 -1.79 -15.17 -6.76
N LEU A 217 -2.77 -15.49 -7.57
CA LEU A 217 -4.20 -15.41 -7.26
C LEU A 217 -4.77 -16.84 -7.13
N PRO A 218 -5.96 -17.01 -6.52
CA PRO A 218 -6.58 -18.33 -6.41
C PRO A 218 -6.64 -19.09 -7.73
N ASP A 219 -6.53 -20.41 -7.65
CA ASP A 219 -6.45 -21.33 -8.78
C ASP A 219 -5.19 -21.11 -9.64
N LYS A 220 -5.34 -21.20 -10.96
CA LYS A 220 -4.29 -20.91 -11.93
C LYS A 220 -4.43 -19.48 -12.45
N ARG A 221 -4.30 -18.49 -11.56
CA ARG A 221 -4.37 -17.06 -11.93
C ARG A 221 -3.21 -16.29 -11.31
N VAL A 222 -2.81 -15.23 -11.98
CA VAL A 222 -1.82 -14.28 -11.46
C VAL A 222 -2.26 -12.86 -11.75
N SER A 223 -1.92 -11.96 -10.84
CA SER A 223 -1.92 -10.53 -11.10
C SER A 223 -0.51 -10.09 -11.44
N ILE A 224 -0.37 -9.22 -12.42
CA ILE A 224 0.92 -8.63 -12.77
C ILE A 224 1.00 -7.17 -12.36
N VAL A 225 2.21 -6.73 -12.04
CA VAL A 225 2.60 -5.32 -11.97
C VAL A 225 3.85 -5.16 -12.81
N TRP A 226 3.75 -4.43 -13.92
CA TRP A 226 4.89 -4.11 -14.78
C TRP A 226 5.21 -2.62 -14.67
N SER A 227 6.18 -2.29 -13.81
CA SER A 227 6.70 -0.92 -13.67
C SER A 227 7.65 -0.63 -14.80
N THR A 228 7.29 0.26 -15.73
CA THR A 228 8.10 0.56 -16.92
C THR A 228 7.95 2.02 -17.35
N HIS A 229 8.79 2.48 -18.28
CA HIS A 229 8.72 3.83 -18.83
C HIS A 229 7.36 4.12 -19.46
N GLU A 230 6.91 5.37 -19.34
CA GLU A 230 5.59 5.81 -19.77
C GLU A 230 5.28 5.47 -21.25
N THR A 231 6.26 5.61 -22.14
CA THR A 231 6.11 5.25 -23.57
C THR A 231 5.80 3.77 -23.76
N HIS A 232 6.56 2.88 -23.10
CA HIS A 232 6.36 1.44 -23.16
C HIS A 232 5.06 1.01 -22.45
N ALA A 233 4.73 1.62 -21.32
CA ALA A 233 3.47 1.37 -20.62
C ALA A 233 2.26 1.73 -21.49
N ASN A 234 2.32 2.85 -22.19
CA ASN A 234 1.26 3.26 -23.12
C ASN A 234 1.17 2.32 -24.34
N GLU A 235 2.29 1.84 -24.85
CA GLU A 235 2.31 0.80 -25.89
C GLU A 235 1.61 -0.48 -25.38
N LEU A 236 2.03 -1.02 -24.24
CA LEU A 236 1.45 -2.23 -23.64
C LEU A 236 -0.07 -2.16 -23.42
N ARG A 237 -0.60 -0.98 -23.14
CA ARG A 237 -2.04 -0.76 -22.90
C ARG A 237 -2.86 -0.58 -24.18
N ASN A 238 -2.22 -0.40 -25.32
CA ASN A 238 -2.87 -0.12 -26.62
C ASN A 238 -2.72 -1.25 -27.65
N ILE A 239 -1.98 -2.30 -27.35
CA ILE A 239 -1.86 -3.50 -28.19
C ILE A 239 -3.04 -4.45 -27.95
N SER A 240 -3.19 -5.49 -28.78
CA SER A 240 -4.23 -6.50 -28.60
C SER A 240 -4.02 -7.34 -27.34
N ASP A 241 -5.10 -7.93 -26.81
CA ASP A 241 -5.07 -8.80 -25.64
C ASP A 241 -4.12 -10.00 -25.83
N GLU A 242 -4.10 -10.56 -27.05
CA GLU A 242 -3.21 -11.66 -27.43
C GLU A 242 -1.75 -11.24 -27.42
N GLU A 243 -1.45 -10.09 -28.04
CA GLU A 243 -0.09 -9.54 -28.08
C GLU A 243 0.40 -9.16 -26.68
N PHE A 244 -0.45 -8.55 -25.86
CA PHE A 244 -0.11 -8.23 -24.47
C PHE A 244 0.18 -9.50 -23.66
N SER A 245 -0.67 -10.53 -23.76
CA SER A 245 -0.49 -11.82 -23.10
C SER A 245 0.81 -12.51 -23.53
N GLN A 246 1.14 -12.45 -24.82
CA GLN A 246 2.39 -12.99 -25.35
C GLN A 246 3.60 -12.23 -24.80
N ARG A 247 3.60 -10.89 -24.81
CA ARG A 247 4.71 -10.08 -24.30
C ARG A 247 4.95 -10.31 -22.81
N VAL A 248 3.89 -10.41 -22.00
CA VAL A 248 4.00 -10.73 -20.57
C VAL A 248 4.57 -12.13 -20.36
N SER A 249 4.10 -13.13 -21.12
CA SER A 249 4.61 -14.50 -21.07
C SER A 249 6.10 -14.57 -21.43
N GLU A 250 6.52 -13.88 -22.49
CA GLU A 250 7.92 -13.82 -22.90
C GLU A 250 8.78 -13.06 -21.89
N ALA A 251 8.27 -11.93 -21.35
CA ALA A 251 8.95 -11.13 -20.34
C ALA A 251 9.21 -11.88 -19.04
N SER A 252 8.36 -12.87 -18.71
CA SER A 252 8.49 -13.77 -17.55
C SER A 252 9.21 -15.08 -17.86
N ASN A 253 9.91 -15.19 -19.01
CA ASN A 253 10.56 -16.43 -19.47
C ASN A 253 9.59 -17.63 -19.52
N ARG A 254 8.31 -17.37 -19.73
CA ARG A 254 7.23 -18.38 -19.80
C ARG A 254 7.16 -19.31 -18.58
N VAL A 255 7.53 -18.81 -17.39
CA VAL A 255 7.58 -19.61 -16.14
C VAL A 255 6.23 -20.26 -15.80
N LEU A 256 5.11 -19.64 -16.19
CA LEU A 256 3.75 -20.15 -16.01
C LEU A 256 3.09 -20.60 -17.35
N GLY A 257 3.89 -20.82 -18.38
CA GLY A 257 3.41 -21.20 -19.70
C GLY A 257 2.70 -20.06 -20.43
N ARG A 258 1.65 -20.41 -21.19
CA ARG A 258 0.81 -19.42 -21.87
C ARG A 258 -0.07 -18.69 -20.86
N LEU A 259 -0.23 -17.39 -21.09
CA LEU A 259 -1.09 -16.52 -20.30
C LEU A 259 -2.31 -16.10 -21.14
N GLN A 260 -3.46 -16.02 -20.50
CA GLN A 260 -4.68 -15.48 -21.10
C GLN A 260 -5.20 -14.35 -20.23
N LEU A 261 -5.40 -13.17 -20.82
CA LEU A 261 -5.88 -11.97 -20.14
C LEU A 261 -7.28 -12.18 -19.54
N ILE A 262 -7.46 -11.77 -18.29
CA ILE A 262 -8.75 -11.77 -17.56
C ILE A 262 -9.30 -10.35 -17.43
N THR A 263 -8.43 -9.39 -17.13
CA THR A 263 -8.83 -8.00 -16.92
C THR A 263 -8.07 -7.08 -17.86
N GLN A 264 -8.75 -6.05 -18.38
CA GLN A 264 -8.10 -5.06 -19.25
C GLN A 264 -6.93 -4.36 -18.54
N PRO A 265 -5.80 -4.13 -19.22
CA PRO A 265 -4.63 -3.48 -18.63
C PRO A 265 -4.97 -2.07 -18.13
N ALA A 266 -4.64 -1.78 -16.88
CA ALA A 266 -4.73 -0.44 -16.30
C ALA A 266 -3.32 0.10 -15.98
N GLY A 267 -3.15 1.43 -15.98
CA GLY A 267 -1.87 2.06 -15.69
C GLY A 267 -1.98 3.06 -14.54
N PHE A 268 -1.02 3.01 -13.61
CA PHE A 268 -0.91 3.95 -12.50
C PHE A 268 0.45 4.65 -12.53
N PRO A 269 0.50 6.01 -12.55
CA PRO A 269 1.75 6.74 -12.45
C PRO A 269 2.48 6.39 -11.14
N LEU A 270 3.77 6.12 -11.25
CA LEU A 270 4.60 5.84 -10.08
C LEU A 270 5.23 7.14 -9.59
N ASN A 271 4.84 7.54 -8.40
CA ASN A 271 5.31 8.77 -7.78
C ASN A 271 6.03 8.44 -6.47
N PHE A 272 7.16 9.07 -6.27
CA PHE A 272 7.80 9.16 -4.96
C PHE A 272 7.27 10.40 -4.25
N VAL A 273 6.84 10.24 -3.03
CA VAL A 273 6.36 11.33 -2.18
C VAL A 273 7.11 11.25 -0.86
N HIS A 274 7.96 12.22 -0.62
CA HIS A 274 8.60 12.41 0.68
C HIS A 274 8.12 13.70 1.29
N VAL A 275 7.55 13.64 2.49
CA VAL A 275 7.10 14.83 3.21
C VAL A 275 8.15 15.29 4.21
N SER A 276 8.30 16.60 4.34
CA SER A 276 9.24 17.19 5.31
C SER A 276 8.86 16.89 6.77
N LYS A 277 7.57 16.71 7.05
CA LYS A 277 7.02 16.43 8.39
C LYS A 277 5.77 15.59 8.30
N LEU A 278 5.64 14.60 9.18
CA LEU A 278 4.42 13.79 9.32
C LEU A 278 3.34 14.49 10.16
N VAL A 279 3.74 15.42 11.00
CA VAL A 279 2.84 16.08 11.97
C VAL A 279 3.05 17.60 12.00
N LYS A 280 1.97 18.31 12.29
CA LYS A 280 1.92 19.70 12.74
C LYS A 280 0.97 19.80 13.95
N PRO A 281 0.92 20.91 14.68
CA PRO A 281 -0.14 21.09 15.66
C PRO A 281 -1.50 20.79 15.03
N ARG A 282 -2.29 19.89 15.66
CA ARG A 282 -3.62 19.47 15.21
C ARG A 282 -3.69 18.69 13.89
N LEU A 283 -2.56 18.19 13.39
CA LEU A 283 -2.49 17.46 12.13
C LEU A 283 -1.54 16.27 12.21
N VAL A 284 -1.99 15.13 11.68
CA VAL A 284 -1.18 13.96 11.35
C VAL A 284 -1.45 13.54 9.90
N LEU A 285 -0.41 13.15 9.17
CA LEU A 285 -0.51 12.49 7.87
C LEU A 285 -0.18 10.99 8.03
N ILE A 286 -0.93 10.14 7.32
CA ILE A 286 -0.74 8.68 7.30
C ILE A 286 -0.88 8.12 5.87
N GLY A 287 -0.27 6.97 5.62
CA GLY A 287 -0.30 6.31 4.31
C GLY A 287 0.28 7.17 3.20
N ASP A 288 -0.26 7.05 1.99
CA ASP A 288 0.25 7.76 0.80
C ASP A 288 0.18 9.30 0.93
N ALA A 289 -0.61 9.84 1.86
CA ALA A 289 -0.61 11.27 2.18
C ALA A 289 0.69 11.70 2.88
N ALA A 290 1.31 10.79 3.62
CA ALA A 290 2.55 10.98 4.35
C ALA A 290 3.80 10.53 3.57
N HIS A 291 3.70 9.41 2.83
CA HIS A 291 4.83 8.77 2.15
C HIS A 291 4.34 7.98 0.95
N GLY A 292 4.84 8.28 -0.21
CA GLY A 292 4.62 7.50 -1.43
C GLY A 292 5.89 6.77 -1.80
N ILE A 293 5.89 5.45 -1.69
CA ILE A 293 7.04 4.62 -2.03
C ILE A 293 6.85 3.92 -3.37
N HIS A 294 7.96 3.59 -4.05
CA HIS A 294 7.89 2.80 -5.28
C HIS A 294 7.31 1.41 -4.97
N PRO A 295 6.37 0.89 -5.78
CA PRO A 295 5.66 -0.37 -5.53
C PRO A 295 6.52 -1.64 -5.73
N LEU A 296 7.85 -1.55 -5.63
CA LEU A 296 8.81 -2.64 -5.85
C LEU A 296 8.51 -3.92 -5.05
N ALA A 297 7.69 -3.86 -4.03
CA ALA A 297 7.34 -5.04 -3.24
C ALA A 297 5.89 -5.01 -2.72
N GLY A 298 5.02 -4.19 -3.30
CA GLY A 298 3.65 -4.04 -2.81
C GLY A 298 3.54 -3.49 -1.37
N GLN A 299 4.57 -2.78 -0.88
CA GLN A 299 4.71 -2.39 0.53
C GLN A 299 3.92 -1.13 0.94
N GLY A 300 3.37 -0.36 -0.01
CA GLY A 300 2.71 0.92 0.31
C GLY A 300 1.57 0.77 1.31
N VAL A 301 0.66 -0.19 1.09
CA VAL A 301 -0.46 -0.43 2.01
C VAL A 301 0.01 -0.94 3.37
N ASN A 302 1.03 -1.79 3.42
CA ASN A 302 1.58 -2.31 4.68
C ASN A 302 2.21 -1.20 5.52
N LEU A 303 2.94 -0.30 4.89
CA LEU A 303 3.51 0.87 5.56
C LEU A 303 2.41 1.76 6.15
N GLY A 304 1.32 2.00 5.39
CA GLY A 304 0.14 2.71 5.86
C GLY A 304 -0.60 2.02 7.01
N LEU A 305 -0.69 0.68 7.01
CA LEU A 305 -1.29 -0.06 8.12
C LEU A 305 -0.41 -0.01 9.39
N ARG A 306 0.92 0.04 9.25
CA ARG A 306 1.84 0.31 10.38
C ARG A 306 1.64 1.71 10.95
N ASP A 307 1.37 2.72 10.10
CA ASP A 307 1.00 4.06 10.56
C ASP A 307 -0.28 4.02 11.40
N VAL A 308 -1.30 3.33 10.90
CA VAL A 308 -2.58 3.16 11.61
C VAL A 308 -2.37 2.52 12.98
N LYS A 309 -1.60 1.42 13.04
CA LYS A 309 -1.30 0.72 14.29
C LYS A 309 -0.62 1.66 15.28
N ALA A 310 0.46 2.33 14.87
CA ALA A 310 1.21 3.24 15.74
C ALA A 310 0.37 4.43 16.23
N LEU A 311 -0.40 5.06 15.32
CA LEU A 311 -1.23 6.20 15.67
C LEU A 311 -2.39 5.80 16.59
N SER A 312 -3.08 4.70 16.27
CA SER A 312 -4.21 4.22 17.10
C SER A 312 -3.77 3.82 18.50
N GLU A 313 -2.60 3.22 18.66
CA GLU A 313 -2.04 2.89 19.97
C GLU A 313 -1.75 4.15 20.81
N ILE A 314 -1.25 5.21 20.18
CA ILE A 314 -0.96 6.49 20.86
C ILE A 314 -2.26 7.17 21.27
N LEU A 315 -3.24 7.22 20.37
CA LEU A 315 -4.52 7.90 20.62
C LEU A 315 -5.40 7.19 21.66
N LYS A 316 -5.30 5.87 21.77
CA LYS A 316 -6.07 5.08 22.75
C LYS A 316 -5.48 5.05 24.16
N LYS A 317 -4.16 5.21 24.28
CA LYS A 317 -3.45 5.03 25.57
C LYS A 317 -3.79 6.07 26.63
N ASP A 318 -4.29 7.22 26.23
CA ASP A 318 -4.31 8.36 27.13
C ASP A 318 -5.74 8.80 27.49
N GLU A 319 -6.30 8.17 28.51
CA GLU A 319 -7.45 8.68 29.24
C GLU A 319 -7.20 10.06 29.89
N ILE A 320 -5.98 10.54 29.88
CA ILE A 320 -5.52 11.74 30.60
C ILE A 320 -5.27 12.93 29.67
N TYR A 321 -5.14 12.71 28.36
CA TYR A 321 -4.90 13.81 27.41
C TYR A 321 -6.18 14.51 27.03
N TYR A 322 -6.25 15.76 27.43
CA TYR A 322 -7.37 16.64 27.14
C TYR A 322 -7.34 17.24 25.74
N ASP A 323 -6.21 17.09 25.00
CA ASP A 323 -6.02 17.66 23.67
C ASP A 323 -5.26 16.72 22.72
N TYR A 324 -6.03 15.99 21.89
CA TYR A 324 -5.46 15.08 20.89
C TYR A 324 -4.70 15.79 19.77
N GLY A 325 -4.88 17.11 19.64
CA GLY A 325 -4.15 17.95 18.70
C GLY A 325 -2.83 18.49 19.25
N ASP A 326 -2.46 18.14 20.49
CA ASP A 326 -1.20 18.59 21.10
C ASP A 326 0.02 18.12 20.30
N TYR A 327 0.89 19.04 19.94
CA TYR A 327 2.03 18.76 19.09
C TYR A 327 3.03 17.79 19.72
N ILE A 328 3.20 17.82 21.04
CA ILE A 328 4.14 16.93 21.77
C ILE A 328 3.61 15.49 21.72
N LEU A 329 2.29 15.30 21.85
CA LEU A 329 1.66 14.01 21.66
C LEU A 329 1.90 13.49 20.24
N LEU A 330 1.66 14.30 19.22
CA LEU A 330 1.79 13.92 17.82
C LEU A 330 3.24 13.63 17.42
N LEU A 331 4.23 14.30 18.04
CA LEU A 331 5.64 13.99 17.87
C LEU A 331 6.01 12.56 18.30
N ARG A 332 5.24 11.91 19.19
CA ARG A 332 5.47 10.49 19.55
C ARG A 332 5.21 9.59 18.34
N TYR A 333 4.14 9.88 17.59
CA TYR A 333 3.84 9.17 16.34
C TYR A 333 4.94 9.40 15.30
N GLU A 334 5.34 10.64 15.05
CA GLU A 334 6.40 10.94 14.07
C GLU A 334 7.70 10.19 14.41
N ARG A 335 8.12 10.19 15.68
CA ARG A 335 9.32 9.46 16.14
C ARG A 335 9.19 7.95 15.95
N ALA A 336 8.02 7.39 16.22
CA ALA A 336 7.77 5.95 16.06
C ALA A 336 7.83 5.51 14.60
N ARG A 337 7.43 6.39 13.66
CA ARG A 337 7.32 6.04 12.24
C ARG A 337 8.52 6.46 11.39
N LYS A 338 9.20 7.55 11.76
CA LYS A 338 10.24 8.17 10.92
C LYS A 338 11.35 7.21 10.49
N ALA A 339 11.85 6.40 11.41
CA ALA A 339 12.94 5.47 11.11
C ALA A 339 12.51 4.38 10.10
N ASP A 340 11.31 3.81 10.27
CA ASP A 340 10.77 2.78 9.40
C ASP A 340 10.46 3.34 7.99
N ILE A 341 9.82 4.51 7.92
CA ILE A 341 9.53 5.19 6.65
C ILE A 341 10.83 5.52 5.91
N THR A 342 11.81 6.16 6.58
CA THR A 342 13.10 6.53 5.96
C THR A 342 13.87 5.29 5.49
N ALA A 343 13.85 4.21 6.26
CA ALA A 343 14.48 2.95 5.85
C ALA A 343 13.83 2.38 4.58
N MET A 344 12.48 2.35 4.53
CA MET A 344 11.74 1.84 3.38
C MET A 344 11.95 2.72 2.14
N GLU A 345 11.90 4.05 2.27
CA GLU A 345 12.19 5.01 1.19
C GLU A 345 13.61 4.80 0.65
N THR A 346 14.60 4.70 1.55
CA THR A 346 16.00 4.50 1.16
C THR A 346 16.22 3.18 0.42
N VAL A 347 15.60 2.09 0.90
CA VAL A 347 15.73 0.77 0.27
C VAL A 347 15.03 0.76 -1.10
N THR A 348 13.81 1.27 -1.20
CA THR A 348 13.06 1.25 -2.46
C THR A 348 13.66 2.17 -3.51
N ASP A 349 14.10 3.38 -3.13
CA ASP A 349 14.79 4.32 -4.03
C ASP A 349 16.17 3.81 -4.42
N GLY A 350 16.91 3.23 -3.47
CA GLY A 350 18.21 2.60 -3.72
C GLY A 350 18.12 1.43 -4.70
N LEU A 351 17.15 0.53 -4.51
CA LEU A 351 16.88 -0.57 -5.44
C LEU A 351 16.47 -0.03 -6.81
N HIS A 352 15.57 0.95 -6.86
CA HIS A 352 15.15 1.56 -8.12
C HIS A 352 16.36 2.14 -8.89
N LYS A 353 17.21 2.95 -8.25
CA LYS A 353 18.42 3.52 -8.85
C LYS A 353 19.41 2.45 -9.30
N LEU A 354 19.61 1.41 -8.47
CA LEU A 354 20.51 0.30 -8.76
C LEU A 354 20.06 -0.50 -9.99
N PHE A 355 18.75 -0.76 -10.10
CA PHE A 355 18.20 -1.57 -11.19
C PHE A 355 17.95 -0.80 -12.49
N ASN A 356 17.78 0.51 -12.42
CA ASN A 356 17.67 1.37 -13.62
C ASN A 356 19.02 1.82 -14.18
N SER A 357 20.14 1.55 -13.46
CA SER A 357 21.47 1.91 -13.96
C SER A 357 21.85 1.09 -15.18
N GLN A 358 22.23 1.78 -16.26
CA GLN A 358 22.75 1.16 -17.49
C GLN A 358 24.28 0.94 -17.45
N ASP A 359 24.96 1.39 -16.38
CA ASP A 359 26.40 1.22 -16.22
C ASP A 359 26.75 -0.28 -16.11
N PRO A 360 27.64 -0.80 -16.99
CA PRO A 360 28.01 -2.20 -16.99
C PRO A 360 28.69 -2.67 -15.68
N ILE A 361 29.37 -1.76 -14.98
CA ILE A 361 30.04 -2.06 -13.72
C ILE A 361 29.00 -2.22 -12.62
N ILE A 362 28.07 -1.29 -12.52
CA ILE A 362 26.96 -1.35 -11.54
C ILE A 362 26.11 -2.60 -11.78
N ARG A 363 25.83 -2.97 -13.04
CA ARG A 363 25.13 -4.21 -13.38
C ARG A 363 25.84 -5.46 -12.85
N ARG A 364 27.16 -5.57 -13.04
CA ARG A 364 27.93 -6.71 -12.54
C ARG A 364 27.89 -6.80 -11.02
N PHE A 365 28.08 -5.68 -10.33
CA PHE A 365 28.00 -5.64 -8.85
C PHE A 365 26.59 -5.95 -8.34
N ARG A 366 25.55 -5.49 -9.01
CA ARG A 366 24.17 -5.79 -8.69
C ARG A 366 23.86 -7.29 -8.78
N ASN A 367 24.19 -7.91 -9.92
CA ASN A 367 23.94 -9.33 -10.15
C ASN A 367 24.80 -10.21 -9.22
N LEU A 368 26.03 -9.81 -8.96
CA LEU A 368 26.88 -10.46 -7.95
C LEU A 368 26.27 -10.30 -6.54
N GLY A 369 25.77 -9.12 -6.21
CA GLY A 369 25.08 -8.84 -4.94
C GLY A 369 23.85 -9.72 -4.73
N LEU A 370 23.01 -9.90 -5.76
CA LEU A 370 21.87 -10.82 -5.73
C LEU A 370 22.33 -12.25 -5.41
N THR A 371 23.29 -12.76 -6.19
CA THR A 371 23.81 -14.14 -6.01
C THR A 371 24.50 -14.33 -4.64
N MET A 372 25.25 -13.33 -4.16
CA MET A 372 25.87 -13.41 -2.84
C MET A 372 24.85 -13.37 -1.71
N THR A 373 23.81 -12.54 -1.82
CA THR A 373 22.72 -12.47 -0.81
C THR A 373 22.00 -13.80 -0.71
N ASN A 374 21.78 -14.49 -1.83
CA ASN A 374 21.16 -15.82 -1.83
C ASN A 374 22.00 -16.87 -1.06
N ARG A 375 23.34 -16.71 -1.08
CA ARG A 375 24.29 -17.62 -0.38
C ARG A 375 24.51 -17.28 1.10
N LEU A 376 23.97 -16.16 1.59
CA LEU A 376 24.18 -15.69 2.96
C LEU A 376 22.86 -15.71 3.74
N PRO A 377 22.51 -16.84 4.41
CA PRO A 377 21.22 -17.02 5.09
C PRO A 377 20.90 -15.93 6.11
N PHE A 378 21.92 -15.41 6.80
CA PHE A 378 21.74 -14.36 7.81
C PHE A 378 21.29 -13.02 7.19
N ILE A 379 21.83 -12.63 6.04
CA ILE A 379 21.44 -11.40 5.34
C ILE A 379 20.03 -11.58 4.78
N LYS A 380 19.75 -12.72 4.16
CA LYS A 380 18.45 -13.11 3.62
C LYS A 380 17.37 -13.05 4.72
N SER A 381 17.63 -13.64 5.88
CA SER A 381 16.71 -13.62 7.03
C SER A 381 16.44 -12.20 7.56
N LYS A 382 17.46 -11.34 7.66
CA LYS A 382 17.26 -9.94 8.08
C LYS A 382 16.44 -9.12 7.09
N LEU A 383 16.68 -9.29 5.80
CA LEU A 383 15.88 -8.62 4.75
C LEU A 383 14.43 -9.04 4.84
N MET A 384 14.18 -10.33 5.03
CA MET A 384 12.81 -10.85 5.19
C MET A 384 12.14 -10.32 6.45
N GLN A 385 12.79 -10.38 7.60
CA GLN A 385 12.23 -9.87 8.86
C GLN A 385 11.78 -8.40 8.75
N HIS A 386 12.53 -7.60 7.99
CA HIS A 386 12.16 -6.19 7.79
C HIS A 386 10.98 -6.01 6.81
N ALA A 387 10.81 -6.91 5.86
CA ALA A 387 9.70 -6.89 4.91
C ALA A 387 8.40 -7.47 5.47
N LEU A 388 8.48 -8.35 6.48
CA LEU A 388 7.35 -9.11 7.04
C LEU A 388 6.66 -8.39 8.21
N ASN A 389 7.34 -7.48 8.87
CA ASN A 389 6.77 -6.62 9.91
C ASN A 389 6.08 -5.42 9.26
#